data_8c315f0ad400356d021e46f2ec67d740
#
_entry.id   8c315f0ad400356d021e46f2ec67d740
#
_cell.length_a   1.000
_cell.length_b   1.000
_cell.length_c   1.000
_cell.angle_alpha   90.00
_cell.angle_beta   90.00
_cell.angle_gamma   90.00
#
_symmetry.space_group_name_H-M   'P 1'
#
loop_
_entity.id
_entity.type
_entity.pdbx_description
1 polymer ?
#
loop_
_entity_poly.entity_id
_entity_poly.type
_entity_poly.pdbx_seq_one_letter_code
_entity_poly.pdbx_strand_id
1 'polypeptide(L)'
;MDKIAIEDSNFAILLYPWAEHFKNYYHKKEYLKHPKWDWVGVTTLFTFYWDITIETIQFAKSMVKDTKNLMIGGVLASIQPKEIEEATGIKPHCGTLHTPYKDIDEDNPYVIDELPLDYSILDEIDYVYVDSAAFFSYATRGCIRKCPFCAVPILEPQYQPYLPLKERIDRTRRLYGDKQNLLLMDNNVLASENLSQIVDDIRSCGFTPGAKYIEPNQYEIAIRNLRLGLNDRAYIRKSWRLLRDINEMRSLNEAERTQIYSLREKYGLLHHETCTKKALTESYKDFAAFFDKKYSRQKGRLRFVDFNQGVDARLFNEERVALLAQIPVRPLRIAFDNVKTEKAYTKAIHLSTGHGFKDFSNYLLYNFDDKPEDLYHRLRANVDLCEELNVSIYSFPMKYHPIRNEHSHDRDYIGTHWNRKYIRAVQAILNATKGKIGRGVSFFEKAFGKNTEEYMELLIMPETFLLFRLFFEHLGYTQKWRDAMRKLSDEEKKEL
;
A
#
# COMPACT_ATOMS: atom_id res chain seq x y z
N MET A 1 22.78 4.63 6.61
CA MET A 1 24.00 4.22 7.31
C MET A 1 25.11 5.27 7.17
N ASP A 2 25.44 5.75 5.98
CA ASP A 2 26.55 6.72 5.78
C ASP A 2 26.39 8.04 6.56
N LYS A 3 25.17 8.54 6.77
CA LYS A 3 24.93 9.75 7.58
C LYS A 3 25.19 9.54 9.07
N ILE A 4 24.82 8.38 9.61
CA ILE A 4 25.05 8.03 11.04
C ILE A 4 26.54 7.80 11.29
N ALA A 5 27.26 7.22 10.32
CA ALA A 5 28.69 6.98 10.40
C ALA A 5 29.52 8.26 10.40
N ILE A 6 29.01 9.36 9.82
CA ILE A 6 29.69 10.67 9.80
C ILE A 6 29.49 11.41 11.13
N GLU A 7 28.38 11.19 11.85
CA GLU A 7 28.03 11.91 13.07
C GLU A 7 28.55 11.25 14.36
N ASP A 8 28.81 9.92 14.35
CA ASP A 8 29.36 9.19 15.49
C ASP A 8 30.43 8.20 15.05
N SER A 9 31.71 8.59 15.24
CA SER A 9 32.88 7.80 14.83
C SER A 9 32.98 6.44 15.55
N ASN A 10 32.49 6.32 16.77
CA ASN A 10 32.53 5.06 17.54
C ASN A 10 31.49 4.09 17.02
N PHE A 11 30.32 4.58 16.66
CA PHE A 11 29.26 3.78 16.04
C PHE A 11 29.61 3.37 14.61
N ALA A 12 30.34 4.24 13.90
CA ALA A 12 30.86 3.95 12.56
C ALA A 12 31.81 2.75 12.56
N ILE A 13 32.72 2.66 13.56
CA ILE A 13 33.68 1.56 13.69
C ILE A 13 32.95 0.22 13.92
N LEU A 14 31.88 0.20 14.70
CA LEU A 14 31.06 -0.98 14.95
C LEU A 14 30.24 -1.41 13.72
N LEU A 15 29.76 -0.45 12.93
CA LEU A 15 28.93 -0.71 11.74
C LEU A 15 29.75 -0.96 10.47
N TYR A 16 31.00 -0.52 10.42
CA TYR A 16 31.84 -0.60 9.21
C TYR A 16 31.98 -2.00 8.62
N PRO A 17 32.27 -3.06 9.42
CA PRO A 17 32.33 -4.43 8.89
C PRO A 17 31.00 -4.91 8.31
N TRP A 18 29.89 -4.54 8.94
CA TRP A 18 28.54 -4.86 8.48
C TRP A 18 28.13 -4.04 7.26
N ALA A 19 28.49 -2.76 7.23
CA ALA A 19 28.24 -1.88 6.08
C ALA A 19 28.99 -2.39 4.85
N GLU A 20 30.22 -2.86 4.99
CA GLU A 20 31.01 -3.42 3.89
C GLU A 20 30.50 -4.79 3.43
N HIS A 21 30.08 -5.64 4.37
CA HIS A 21 29.40 -6.91 4.06
C HIS A 21 28.11 -6.65 3.28
N PHE A 22 27.25 -5.78 3.76
CA PHE A 22 26.00 -5.41 3.08
C PHE A 22 26.27 -4.70 1.75
N LYS A 23 27.27 -3.83 1.69
CA LYS A 23 27.69 -3.14 0.46
C LYS A 23 28.17 -4.12 -0.59
N ASN A 24 28.95 -5.13 -0.23
CA ASN A 24 29.38 -6.18 -1.13
C ASN A 24 28.26 -7.11 -1.57
N TYR A 25 27.35 -7.46 -0.67
CA TYR A 25 26.16 -8.27 -0.95
C TYR A 25 25.19 -7.52 -1.88
N TYR A 26 24.86 -6.27 -1.54
CA TYR A 26 23.92 -5.46 -2.31
C TYR A 26 24.54 -4.80 -3.55
N HIS A 27 25.87 -4.69 -3.65
CA HIS A 27 26.57 -4.19 -4.82
C HIS A 27 27.04 -5.29 -5.79
N LYS A 28 26.45 -6.48 -5.74
CA LYS A 28 26.48 -7.43 -6.87
C LYS A 28 27.78 -8.24 -7.05
N LYS A 29 28.81 -8.03 -6.22
CA LYS A 29 30.13 -8.61 -6.49
C LYS A 29 30.17 -10.14 -6.40
N GLU A 30 29.41 -10.75 -5.48
CA GLU A 30 29.39 -12.22 -5.35
C GLU A 30 28.54 -12.89 -6.42
N TYR A 31 27.40 -12.28 -6.78
CA TYR A 31 26.50 -12.85 -7.79
C TYR A 31 27.06 -12.76 -9.21
N LEU A 32 27.90 -11.75 -9.52
CA LEU A 32 28.58 -11.62 -10.81
C LEU A 32 29.47 -12.82 -11.14
N LYS A 33 30.08 -13.44 -10.11
CA LYS A 33 30.98 -14.59 -10.28
C LYS A 33 30.24 -15.93 -10.31
N HIS A 34 29.13 -16.01 -9.60
CA HIS A 34 28.38 -17.25 -9.41
C HIS A 34 26.86 -16.98 -9.49
N PRO A 35 26.27 -16.88 -10.69
CA PRO A 35 24.83 -16.78 -10.88
C PRO A 35 24.13 -17.95 -10.19
N LYS A 36 23.19 -17.65 -9.28
CA LYS A 36 22.64 -18.65 -8.36
C LYS A 36 21.26 -19.15 -8.78
N TRP A 37 20.50 -18.29 -9.45
CA TRP A 37 19.08 -18.51 -9.64
C TRP A 37 18.76 -19.03 -11.05
N ASP A 38 17.85 -20.00 -11.14
CA ASP A 38 17.34 -20.48 -12.42
C ASP A 38 16.35 -19.47 -13.04
N TRP A 39 15.58 -18.77 -12.19
CA TRP A 39 14.61 -17.74 -12.57
C TRP A 39 14.75 -16.52 -11.69
N VAL A 40 14.63 -15.34 -12.26
CA VAL A 40 14.59 -14.05 -11.54
C VAL A 40 13.46 -13.19 -12.08
N GLY A 41 12.63 -12.66 -11.19
CA GLY A 41 11.57 -11.70 -11.50
C GLY A 41 11.92 -10.31 -10.99
N VAL A 42 11.73 -9.29 -11.83
CA VAL A 42 11.83 -7.88 -11.44
C VAL A 42 10.48 -7.21 -11.64
N THR A 43 9.89 -6.73 -10.55
CA THR A 43 8.70 -5.88 -10.63
C THR A 43 9.11 -4.42 -10.60
N THR A 44 8.54 -3.63 -11.51
CA THR A 44 8.83 -2.20 -11.66
C THR A 44 7.62 -1.38 -11.22
N LEU A 45 7.85 -0.17 -10.69
CA LEU A 45 6.77 0.60 -10.10
C LEU A 45 6.62 1.98 -10.78
N PHE A 46 7.33 3.01 -10.32
CA PHE A 46 7.14 4.37 -10.80
C PHE A 46 8.15 4.75 -11.89
N THR A 47 7.70 5.51 -12.88
CA THR A 47 8.54 5.99 -14.00
C THR A 47 9.71 6.84 -13.52
N PHE A 48 9.52 7.65 -12.49
CA PHE A 48 10.58 8.49 -11.91
C PHE A 48 11.63 7.73 -11.06
N TYR A 49 11.51 6.41 -10.95
CA TYR A 49 12.56 5.53 -10.43
C TYR A 49 13.35 4.85 -11.54
N TRP A 50 13.46 5.50 -12.70
CA TRP A 50 14.12 4.94 -13.89
C TRP A 50 15.53 4.42 -13.59
N ASP A 51 16.43 5.25 -13.07
CA ASP A 51 17.82 4.86 -12.84
C ASP A 51 17.93 3.66 -11.90
N ILE A 52 17.21 3.69 -10.79
CA ILE A 52 17.16 2.57 -9.82
C ILE A 52 16.60 1.31 -10.46
N THR A 53 15.59 1.44 -11.33
CA THR A 53 14.97 0.31 -12.04
C THR A 53 15.96 -0.32 -13.01
N ILE A 54 16.62 0.48 -13.85
CA ILE A 54 17.62 -0.03 -14.79
C ILE A 54 18.79 -0.67 -14.03
N GLU A 55 19.27 -0.05 -12.97
CA GLU A 55 20.29 -0.62 -12.10
C GLU A 55 19.85 -1.97 -11.51
N THR A 56 18.61 -2.07 -11.05
CA THR A 56 18.05 -3.31 -10.49
C THR A 56 17.95 -4.42 -11.54
N ILE A 57 17.54 -4.09 -12.76
CA ILE A 57 17.49 -5.05 -13.88
C ILE A 57 18.90 -5.55 -14.25
N GLN A 58 19.87 -4.65 -14.33
CA GLN A 58 21.27 -5.04 -14.60
C GLN A 58 21.82 -5.93 -13.49
N PHE A 59 21.42 -5.68 -12.24
CA PHE A 59 21.73 -6.58 -11.13
C PHE A 59 21.06 -7.94 -11.29
N ALA A 60 19.80 -7.98 -11.59
CA ALA A 60 19.05 -9.22 -11.80
C ALA A 60 19.70 -10.09 -12.91
N LYS A 61 20.20 -9.45 -13.99
CA LYS A 61 20.96 -10.16 -15.03
C LYS A 61 22.18 -10.90 -14.48
N SER A 62 22.85 -10.36 -13.48
CA SER A 62 24.02 -11.01 -12.87
C SER A 62 23.63 -12.15 -11.91
N MET A 63 22.38 -12.23 -11.45
CA MET A 63 21.91 -13.23 -10.51
C MET A 63 21.33 -14.47 -11.18
N VAL A 64 20.81 -14.33 -12.39
CA VAL A 64 20.18 -15.41 -13.15
C VAL A 64 21.22 -16.19 -13.94
N LYS A 65 21.10 -17.51 -14.01
CA LYS A 65 22.01 -18.38 -14.76
C LYS A 65 21.87 -18.19 -16.28
N ASP A 66 20.64 -18.01 -16.76
CA ASP A 66 20.31 -17.72 -18.15
C ASP A 66 19.43 -16.46 -18.20
N THR A 67 19.83 -15.47 -18.98
CA THR A 67 19.09 -14.20 -19.13
C THR A 67 17.71 -14.38 -19.75
N LYS A 68 17.44 -15.48 -20.45
CA LYS A 68 16.08 -15.83 -20.93
C LYS A 68 15.09 -16.02 -19.80
N ASN A 69 15.60 -16.41 -18.62
CA ASN A 69 14.80 -16.65 -17.43
C ASN A 69 14.70 -15.41 -16.53
N LEU A 70 15.08 -14.23 -17.05
CA LEU A 70 14.87 -12.96 -16.37
C LEU A 70 13.55 -12.33 -16.84
N MET A 71 12.59 -12.29 -15.95
CA MET A 71 11.26 -11.72 -16.20
C MET A 71 11.19 -10.29 -15.65
N ILE A 72 10.86 -9.33 -16.49
CA ILE A 72 10.64 -7.94 -16.09
C ILE A 72 9.18 -7.62 -16.33
N GLY A 73 8.50 -7.06 -15.32
CA GLY A 73 7.10 -6.65 -15.43
C GLY A 73 6.76 -5.51 -14.48
N GLY A 74 5.47 -5.21 -14.36
CA GLY A 74 4.94 -4.17 -13.49
C GLY A 74 4.63 -2.86 -14.20
N VAL A 75 4.43 -1.80 -13.43
CA VAL A 75 3.84 -0.54 -13.91
C VAL A 75 4.75 0.17 -14.91
N LEU A 76 5.99 0.48 -14.53
CA LEU A 76 6.94 1.15 -15.45
C LEU A 76 7.22 0.31 -16.70
N ALA A 77 7.42 -1.00 -16.54
CA ALA A 77 7.65 -1.92 -17.67
C ALA A 77 6.49 -1.92 -18.67
N SER A 78 5.27 -1.77 -18.20
CA SER A 78 4.08 -1.70 -19.06
C SER A 78 3.90 -0.33 -19.73
N ILE A 79 4.37 0.74 -19.09
CA ILE A 79 4.24 2.11 -19.60
C ILE A 79 5.33 2.43 -20.63
N GLN A 80 6.57 1.97 -20.39
CA GLN A 80 7.78 2.27 -21.18
C GLN A 80 8.55 0.99 -21.56
N PRO A 81 7.89 0.04 -22.26
CA PRO A 81 8.52 -1.23 -22.57
C PRO A 81 9.69 -1.12 -23.53
N LYS A 82 9.63 -0.23 -24.53
CA LYS A 82 10.68 -0.03 -25.51
C LYS A 82 11.94 0.56 -24.87
N GLU A 83 11.77 1.55 -24.05
CA GLU A 83 12.87 2.21 -23.33
C GLU A 83 13.60 1.22 -22.41
N ILE A 84 12.85 0.34 -21.73
CA ILE A 84 13.45 -0.72 -20.89
C ILE A 84 14.22 -1.73 -21.78
N GLU A 85 13.64 -2.17 -22.90
CA GLU A 85 14.28 -3.10 -23.81
C GLU A 85 15.57 -2.51 -24.41
N GLU A 86 15.53 -1.24 -24.84
CA GLU A 86 16.71 -0.51 -25.34
C GLU A 86 17.80 -0.37 -24.27
N ALA A 87 17.44 -0.04 -23.03
CA ALA A 87 18.40 0.18 -21.94
C ALA A 87 18.98 -1.12 -21.37
N THR A 88 18.25 -2.23 -21.45
CA THR A 88 18.61 -3.48 -20.75
C THR A 88 18.86 -4.67 -21.68
N GLY A 89 18.38 -4.64 -22.92
CA GLY A 89 18.37 -5.78 -23.85
C GLY A 89 17.38 -6.88 -23.45
N ILE A 90 16.47 -6.62 -22.51
CA ILE A 90 15.44 -7.57 -22.06
C ILE A 90 14.06 -7.01 -22.39
N LYS A 91 13.28 -7.76 -23.16
CA LYS A 91 11.90 -7.42 -23.47
C LYS A 91 11.02 -7.64 -22.24
N PRO A 92 10.34 -6.59 -21.72
CA PRO A 92 9.51 -6.75 -20.54
C PRO A 92 8.13 -7.33 -20.89
N HIS A 93 7.49 -7.94 -19.89
CA HIS A 93 6.06 -8.28 -19.93
C HIS A 93 5.22 -7.02 -19.67
N CYS A 94 4.23 -6.76 -20.52
CA CYS A 94 3.36 -5.58 -20.44
C CYS A 94 1.93 -5.96 -20.02
N GLY A 95 1.35 -5.13 -19.16
CA GLY A 95 -0.04 -5.29 -18.74
C GLY A 95 -0.24 -6.35 -17.67
N THR A 96 -1.40 -7.01 -17.72
CA THR A 96 -1.84 -8.01 -16.75
C THR A 96 -1.47 -9.44 -17.18
N LEU A 97 -1.45 -10.36 -16.21
CA LEU A 97 -1.13 -11.78 -16.42
C LEU A 97 -2.42 -12.62 -16.61
N HIS A 98 -3.33 -12.13 -17.45
CA HIS A 98 -4.67 -12.69 -17.68
C HIS A 98 -4.74 -13.78 -18.77
N THR A 99 -3.59 -14.10 -19.37
CA THR A 99 -3.44 -15.23 -20.31
C THR A 99 -2.33 -16.14 -19.81
N PRO A 100 -2.34 -17.44 -20.20
CA PRO A 100 -1.23 -18.35 -19.86
C PRO A 100 0.12 -17.79 -20.32
N TYR A 101 1.07 -17.75 -19.38
CA TYR A 101 2.40 -17.20 -19.68
C TYR A 101 3.29 -18.26 -20.36
N LYS A 102 3.27 -18.25 -21.68
CA LYS A 102 3.92 -19.25 -22.54
C LYS A 102 5.44 -19.11 -22.66
N ASP A 103 6.00 -17.94 -22.26
CA ASP A 103 7.44 -17.72 -22.31
C ASP A 103 8.21 -18.57 -21.27
N ILE A 104 7.55 -19.07 -20.24
CA ILE A 104 8.14 -20.00 -19.27
C ILE A 104 8.09 -21.43 -19.78
N ASP A 105 6.93 -21.83 -20.30
CA ASP A 105 6.64 -23.17 -20.80
C ASP A 105 5.52 -23.06 -21.82
N GLU A 106 5.76 -23.58 -23.04
CA GLU A 106 4.78 -23.54 -24.13
C GLU A 106 3.47 -24.24 -23.76
N ASP A 107 3.55 -25.27 -22.92
CA ASP A 107 2.40 -26.04 -22.45
C ASP A 107 1.78 -25.51 -21.15
N ASN A 108 2.28 -24.40 -20.61
CA ASN A 108 1.76 -23.84 -19.37
C ASN A 108 0.26 -23.47 -19.50
N PRO A 109 -0.65 -24.12 -18.76
CA PRO A 109 -2.09 -23.84 -18.82
C PRO A 109 -2.53 -22.75 -17.85
N TYR A 110 -1.65 -22.31 -16.95
CA TYR A 110 -2.05 -21.46 -15.82
C TYR A 110 -2.13 -19.99 -16.20
N VAL A 111 -3.24 -19.38 -15.83
CA VAL A 111 -3.45 -17.93 -15.84
C VAL A 111 -3.07 -17.40 -14.46
N ILE A 112 -1.99 -16.62 -14.37
CA ILE A 112 -1.45 -16.17 -13.07
C ILE A 112 -2.46 -15.31 -12.32
N ASP A 113 -3.19 -14.44 -13.01
CA ASP A 113 -4.22 -13.58 -12.41
C ASP A 113 -5.39 -14.36 -11.78
N GLU A 114 -5.57 -15.63 -12.11
CA GLU A 114 -6.60 -16.51 -11.53
C GLU A 114 -6.11 -17.32 -10.34
N LEU A 115 -4.79 -17.37 -10.14
CA LEU A 115 -4.21 -18.11 -9.00
C LEU A 115 -4.45 -17.34 -7.69
N PRO A 116 -4.59 -18.04 -6.55
CA PRO A 116 -4.58 -17.39 -5.26
C PRO A 116 -3.22 -16.76 -4.99
N LEU A 117 -3.19 -15.57 -4.40
CA LEU A 117 -1.95 -14.95 -3.97
C LEU A 117 -1.24 -15.83 -2.95
N ASP A 118 0.08 -15.93 -3.06
CA ASP A 118 0.90 -16.67 -2.10
C ASP A 118 1.18 -15.82 -0.86
N TYR A 119 0.37 -16.01 0.17
CA TYR A 119 0.56 -15.35 1.46
C TYR A 119 1.71 -15.93 2.28
N SER A 120 2.27 -17.08 1.90
CA SER A 120 3.35 -17.70 2.66
C SER A 120 4.65 -16.92 2.57
N ILE A 121 4.88 -16.20 1.46
CA ILE A 121 6.09 -15.36 1.29
C ILE A 121 6.23 -14.28 2.37
N LEU A 122 5.11 -13.83 2.97
CA LEU A 122 5.13 -12.87 4.08
C LEU A 122 5.78 -13.45 5.34
N ASP A 123 5.78 -14.77 5.48
CA ASP A 123 6.41 -15.47 6.60
C ASP A 123 7.93 -15.68 6.39
N GLU A 124 8.45 -15.42 5.18
CA GLU A 124 9.89 -15.47 4.87
C GLU A 124 10.63 -14.16 5.14
N ILE A 125 9.92 -13.05 5.31
CA ILE A 125 10.49 -11.72 5.50
C ILE A 125 10.21 -11.19 6.91
N ASP A 126 11.01 -10.21 7.36
CA ASP A 126 10.84 -9.58 8.67
C ASP A 126 9.88 -8.39 8.65
N TYR A 127 9.54 -7.90 7.46
CA TYR A 127 8.62 -6.79 7.30
C TYR A 127 7.17 -7.22 7.52
N VAL A 128 6.45 -6.51 8.40
CA VAL A 128 5.03 -6.74 8.66
C VAL A 128 4.21 -5.74 7.84
N TYR A 129 3.46 -6.24 6.87
CA TYR A 129 2.52 -5.42 6.11
C TYR A 129 1.30 -5.08 6.97
N VAL A 130 0.84 -3.82 6.88
CA VAL A 130 -0.30 -3.31 7.66
C VAL A 130 -1.56 -4.15 7.42
N ASP A 131 -1.81 -4.52 6.15
CA ASP A 131 -3.00 -5.26 5.73
C ASP A 131 -2.74 -6.77 5.55
N SER A 132 -1.75 -7.34 6.24
CA SER A 132 -1.41 -8.77 6.17
C SER A 132 -2.58 -9.71 6.51
N ALA A 133 -3.59 -9.20 7.23
CA ALA A 133 -4.82 -9.92 7.58
C ALA A 133 -5.96 -9.72 6.57
N ALA A 134 -5.71 -9.23 5.36
CA ALA A 134 -6.72 -9.03 4.33
C ALA A 134 -6.62 -10.02 3.18
N PHE A 135 -7.75 -10.34 2.55
CA PHE A 135 -7.76 -10.88 1.20
C PHE A 135 -7.50 -9.75 0.21
N PHE A 136 -6.62 -9.96 -0.75
CA PHE A 136 -6.41 -9.06 -1.89
C PHE A 136 -6.98 -9.71 -3.13
N SER A 137 -7.85 -9.00 -3.83
CA SER A 137 -8.48 -9.49 -5.06
C SER A 137 -9.02 -8.33 -5.91
N TYR A 138 -9.73 -8.66 -6.96
CA TYR A 138 -10.51 -7.72 -7.79
C TYR A 138 -11.81 -8.36 -8.22
N ALA A 139 -12.85 -7.53 -8.37
CA ALA A 139 -14.12 -7.91 -8.96
C ALA A 139 -14.29 -7.35 -10.38
N THR A 140 -13.46 -6.35 -10.76
CA THR A 140 -13.40 -5.74 -12.11
C THR A 140 -11.95 -5.50 -12.52
N ARG A 141 -11.69 -5.27 -13.81
CA ARG A 141 -10.37 -4.84 -14.32
C ARG A 141 -10.54 -3.67 -15.28
N GLY A 142 -9.51 -2.81 -15.33
CA GLY A 142 -9.52 -1.63 -16.17
C GLY A 142 -10.45 -0.52 -15.66
N CYS A 143 -10.70 0.47 -16.50
CA CYS A 143 -11.59 1.58 -16.18
C CYS A 143 -12.26 2.11 -17.44
N ILE A 144 -13.52 2.53 -17.33
CA ILE A 144 -14.25 3.21 -18.42
C ILE A 144 -13.73 4.63 -18.69
N ARG A 145 -12.90 5.18 -17.81
CA ARG A 145 -12.33 6.52 -17.94
C ARG A 145 -10.92 6.48 -18.55
N LYS A 146 -10.58 7.57 -19.25
CA LYS A 146 -9.25 7.79 -19.84
C LYS A 146 -8.66 9.08 -19.27
N CYS A 147 -8.52 9.14 -17.95
CA CYS A 147 -7.96 10.33 -17.28
C CYS A 147 -6.51 10.53 -17.73
N PRO A 148 -6.11 11.76 -18.14
CA PRO A 148 -4.78 12.00 -18.72
C PRO A 148 -3.62 11.76 -17.76
N PHE A 149 -3.88 11.80 -16.46
CA PHE A 149 -2.89 11.54 -15.40
C PHE A 149 -2.79 10.05 -15.00
N CYS A 150 -3.68 9.20 -15.50
CA CYS A 150 -3.85 7.84 -14.99
C CYS A 150 -3.17 6.80 -15.88
N ALA A 151 -2.46 5.87 -15.26
CA ALA A 151 -1.80 4.75 -15.96
C ALA A 151 -2.75 3.60 -16.34
N VAL A 152 -3.93 3.49 -15.72
CA VAL A 152 -4.87 2.38 -15.93
C VAL A 152 -5.21 2.12 -17.40
N PRO A 153 -5.47 3.12 -18.26
CA PRO A 153 -5.74 2.88 -19.67
C PRO A 153 -4.59 2.21 -20.45
N ILE A 154 -3.37 2.23 -19.89
CA ILE A 154 -2.19 1.56 -20.46
C ILE A 154 -2.02 0.17 -19.86
N LEU A 155 -2.15 0.07 -18.55
CA LEU A 155 -1.93 -1.16 -17.79
C LEU A 155 -3.04 -2.18 -18.00
N GLU A 156 -4.27 -1.70 -18.06
CA GLU A 156 -5.50 -2.49 -18.19
C GLU A 156 -6.40 -1.87 -19.27
N PRO A 157 -6.03 -1.96 -20.56
CA PRO A 157 -6.71 -1.23 -21.64
C PRO A 157 -8.13 -1.70 -21.92
N GLN A 158 -8.46 -2.92 -21.52
CA GLN A 158 -9.79 -3.51 -21.69
C GLN A 158 -10.53 -3.50 -20.35
N TYR A 159 -11.71 -2.89 -20.36
CA TYR A 159 -12.58 -2.92 -19.19
C TYR A 159 -13.32 -4.26 -19.10
N GLN A 160 -13.12 -4.96 -17.98
CA GLN A 160 -13.84 -6.18 -17.62
C GLN A 160 -14.80 -5.86 -16.47
N PRO A 161 -16.11 -5.84 -16.74
CA PRO A 161 -17.10 -5.36 -15.76
C PRO A 161 -17.34 -6.33 -14.60
N TYR A 162 -16.94 -7.59 -14.75
CA TYR A 162 -17.12 -8.61 -13.72
C TYR A 162 -16.07 -9.71 -13.80
N LEU A 163 -15.53 -10.08 -12.65
CA LEU A 163 -14.67 -11.23 -12.44
C LEU A 163 -15.16 -12.00 -11.20
N PRO A 164 -15.42 -13.32 -11.31
CA PRO A 164 -15.89 -14.13 -10.18
C PRO A 164 -14.95 -14.04 -8.99
N LEU A 165 -15.46 -13.57 -7.85
CA LEU A 165 -14.65 -13.32 -6.65
C LEU A 165 -14.60 -14.54 -5.72
N LYS A 166 -15.74 -15.22 -5.58
CA LYS A 166 -15.93 -16.23 -4.55
C LYS A 166 -14.93 -17.38 -4.61
N GLU A 167 -14.68 -17.93 -5.77
CA GLU A 167 -13.76 -19.08 -5.91
C GLU A 167 -12.32 -18.69 -5.53
N ARG A 168 -11.85 -17.51 -5.93
CA ARG A 168 -10.52 -17.01 -5.58
C ARG A 168 -10.36 -16.83 -4.07
N ILE A 169 -11.36 -16.26 -3.41
CA ILE A 169 -11.36 -16.09 -1.95
C ILE A 169 -11.40 -17.45 -1.25
N ASP A 170 -12.24 -18.39 -1.71
CA ASP A 170 -12.34 -19.72 -1.12
C ASP A 170 -11.06 -20.54 -1.31
N ARG A 171 -10.38 -20.43 -2.46
CA ARG A 171 -9.05 -21.05 -2.67
C ARG A 171 -8.02 -20.48 -1.69
N THR A 172 -7.95 -19.16 -1.55
CA THR A 172 -7.05 -18.49 -0.60
C THR A 172 -7.36 -18.92 0.84
N ARG A 173 -8.65 -18.96 1.20
CA ARG A 173 -9.11 -19.38 2.54
C ARG A 173 -8.70 -20.82 2.86
N ARG A 174 -8.80 -21.73 1.90
CA ARG A 174 -8.38 -23.13 2.10
C ARG A 174 -6.88 -23.26 2.35
N LEU A 175 -6.06 -22.49 1.64
CA LEU A 175 -4.59 -22.57 1.74
C LEU A 175 -4.06 -21.85 2.97
N TYR A 176 -4.51 -20.62 3.21
CA TYR A 176 -3.90 -19.68 4.16
C TYR A 176 -4.78 -19.34 5.37
N GLY A 177 -5.96 -19.94 5.46
CA GLY A 177 -6.97 -19.61 6.46
C GLY A 177 -7.77 -18.35 6.10
N ASP A 178 -8.81 -18.10 6.88
CA ASP A 178 -9.67 -16.94 6.70
C ASP A 178 -8.92 -15.63 7.05
N LYS A 179 -9.34 -14.53 6.45
CA LYS A 179 -8.78 -13.19 6.65
C LYS A 179 -9.85 -12.22 7.14
N GLN A 180 -9.43 -11.21 7.90
CA GLN A 180 -10.37 -10.27 8.50
C GLN A 180 -11.06 -9.38 7.47
N ASN A 181 -10.30 -8.78 6.55
CA ASN A 181 -10.77 -7.77 5.62
C ASN A 181 -10.67 -8.27 4.17
N LEU A 182 -11.35 -7.57 3.27
CA LEU A 182 -11.28 -7.77 1.82
C LEU A 182 -10.87 -6.44 1.18
N LEU A 183 -9.66 -6.40 0.60
CA LEU A 183 -9.16 -5.30 -0.21
C LEU A 183 -9.35 -5.63 -1.68
N LEU A 184 -10.18 -4.85 -2.34
CA LEU A 184 -10.45 -4.96 -3.77
C LEU A 184 -9.65 -3.87 -4.50
N MET A 185 -8.77 -4.33 -5.41
CA MET A 185 -7.86 -3.47 -6.19
C MET A 185 -8.52 -2.93 -7.46
N ASP A 186 -9.84 -2.78 -7.43
CA ASP A 186 -10.67 -2.34 -8.53
C ASP A 186 -10.48 -0.87 -8.82
N ASN A 187 -10.22 -0.50 -10.07
CA ASN A 187 -10.00 0.89 -10.46
C ASN A 187 -11.28 1.74 -10.44
N ASN A 188 -12.46 1.14 -10.67
CA ASN A 188 -13.75 1.84 -10.64
C ASN A 188 -14.93 0.87 -10.61
N VAL A 189 -15.15 0.20 -9.51
CA VAL A 189 -16.18 -0.85 -9.37
C VAL A 189 -17.60 -0.34 -9.66
N LEU A 190 -17.90 0.93 -9.35
CA LEU A 190 -19.22 1.52 -9.63
C LEU A 190 -19.54 1.65 -11.12
N ALA A 191 -18.56 1.50 -12.00
CA ALA A 191 -18.80 1.50 -13.44
C ALA A 191 -19.39 0.16 -13.93
N SER A 192 -19.33 -0.88 -13.10
CA SER A 192 -19.84 -2.20 -13.47
C SER A 192 -21.39 -2.22 -13.57
N GLU A 193 -21.87 -2.79 -14.65
CA GLU A 193 -23.28 -3.15 -14.81
C GLU A 193 -23.65 -4.38 -13.95
N ASN A 194 -22.65 -5.15 -13.53
CA ASN A 194 -22.80 -6.33 -12.67
C ASN A 194 -22.61 -6.01 -11.19
N LEU A 195 -22.77 -4.75 -10.75
CA LEU A 195 -22.51 -4.35 -9.37
C LEU A 195 -23.31 -5.16 -8.34
N SER A 196 -24.58 -5.51 -8.68
CA SER A 196 -25.40 -6.37 -7.81
C SER A 196 -24.77 -7.74 -7.60
N GLN A 197 -24.28 -8.38 -8.68
CA GLN A 197 -23.60 -9.67 -8.60
C GLN A 197 -22.28 -9.58 -7.79
N ILE A 198 -21.52 -8.50 -7.96
CA ILE A 198 -20.29 -8.26 -7.20
C ILE A 198 -20.62 -8.17 -5.70
N VAL A 199 -21.66 -7.44 -5.33
CA VAL A 199 -22.12 -7.31 -3.94
C VAL A 199 -22.56 -8.67 -3.39
N ASP A 200 -23.28 -9.47 -4.15
CA ASP A 200 -23.71 -10.82 -3.75
C ASP A 200 -22.51 -11.76 -3.56
N ASP A 201 -21.51 -11.71 -4.43
CA ASP A 201 -20.25 -12.45 -4.28
C ASP A 201 -19.54 -12.07 -2.97
N ILE A 202 -19.40 -10.77 -2.70
CA ILE A 202 -18.77 -10.26 -1.48
C ILE A 202 -19.52 -10.76 -0.24
N ARG A 203 -20.85 -10.70 -0.24
CA ARG A 203 -21.70 -11.20 0.85
C ARG A 203 -21.54 -12.71 1.04
N SER A 204 -21.50 -13.47 -0.06
CA SER A 204 -21.32 -14.92 -0.05
C SER A 204 -19.95 -15.36 0.48
N CYS A 205 -18.94 -14.46 0.38
CA CYS A 205 -17.62 -14.64 1.00
C CYS A 205 -17.60 -14.34 2.52
N GLY A 206 -18.75 -13.95 3.11
CA GLY A 206 -18.88 -13.68 4.54
C GLY A 206 -18.62 -12.22 4.93
N PHE A 207 -18.70 -11.28 3.99
CA PHE A 207 -18.57 -9.85 4.23
C PHE A 207 -19.95 -9.18 4.20
N THR A 208 -20.70 -9.34 5.29
CA THR A 208 -21.98 -8.68 5.52
C THR A 208 -21.86 -7.64 6.64
N PRO A 209 -22.73 -6.61 6.70
CA PRO A 209 -22.72 -5.64 7.80
C PRO A 209 -22.76 -6.33 9.15
N GLY A 210 -21.83 -5.96 10.05
CA GLY A 210 -21.71 -6.54 11.38
C GLY A 210 -21.04 -7.92 11.45
N ALA A 211 -20.66 -8.53 10.31
CA ALA A 211 -19.93 -9.79 10.29
C ALA A 211 -18.61 -9.69 11.08
N LYS A 212 -18.31 -10.77 11.81
CA LYS A 212 -17.13 -10.84 12.65
C LYS A 212 -16.15 -11.88 12.14
N TYR A 213 -14.89 -11.54 12.21
CA TYR A 213 -13.77 -12.42 11.96
C TYR A 213 -13.24 -12.98 13.28
N ILE A 214 -13.02 -14.27 13.33
CA ILE A 214 -12.25 -14.97 14.39
C ILE A 214 -11.03 -15.56 13.69
N GLU A 215 -9.85 -15.23 14.17
CA GLU A 215 -8.62 -15.71 13.58
C GLU A 215 -8.52 -17.24 13.68
N PRO A 216 -8.32 -17.96 12.56
CA PRO A 216 -8.16 -19.39 12.60
C PRO A 216 -6.84 -19.78 13.28
N ASN A 217 -6.76 -21.01 13.78
CA ASN A 217 -5.54 -21.53 14.40
C ASN A 217 -4.37 -21.53 13.40
N GLN A 218 -3.50 -20.53 13.52
CA GLN A 218 -2.36 -20.33 12.60
C GLN A 218 -1.32 -21.43 12.70
N TYR A 219 -1.18 -22.08 13.87
CA TYR A 219 -0.26 -23.19 14.05
C TYR A 219 -0.76 -24.44 13.32
N GLU A 220 -2.03 -24.75 13.41
CA GLU A 220 -2.66 -25.83 12.66
C GLU A 220 -2.50 -25.66 11.16
N ILE A 221 -2.75 -24.42 10.65
CA ILE A 221 -2.56 -24.09 9.23
C ILE A 221 -1.11 -24.30 8.82
N ALA A 222 -0.16 -23.83 9.62
CA ALA A 222 1.26 -23.94 9.31
C ALA A 222 1.71 -25.42 9.25
N ILE A 223 1.33 -26.23 10.22
CA ILE A 223 1.66 -27.66 10.24
C ILE A 223 0.97 -28.42 9.10
N ARG A 224 -0.30 -28.12 8.81
CA ARG A 224 -1.00 -28.68 7.66
C ARG A 224 -0.24 -28.41 6.36
N ASN A 225 0.16 -27.15 6.15
CA ASN A 225 0.84 -26.73 4.93
C ASN A 225 2.27 -27.33 4.84
N LEU A 226 2.97 -27.49 5.95
CA LEU A 226 4.22 -28.26 6.00
C LEU A 226 4.03 -29.72 5.56
N ARG A 227 2.97 -30.38 6.03
CA ARG A 227 2.66 -31.76 5.62
C ARG A 227 2.36 -31.86 4.13
N LEU A 228 1.72 -30.84 3.56
CA LEU A 228 1.42 -30.76 2.13
C LEU A 228 2.64 -30.39 1.28
N GLY A 229 3.76 -30.03 1.87
CA GLY A 229 4.96 -29.58 1.15
C GLY A 229 4.84 -28.20 0.51
N LEU A 230 3.93 -27.35 1.04
CA LEU A 230 3.79 -25.98 0.58
C LEU A 230 4.82 -25.11 1.29
N ASN A 231 5.71 -24.46 0.56
CA ASN A 231 6.71 -23.50 1.06
C ASN A 231 7.31 -23.84 2.45
N ASP A 232 8.07 -24.93 2.52
CA ASP A 232 8.62 -25.43 3.79
C ASP A 232 9.38 -24.35 4.56
N ARG A 233 10.16 -23.49 3.87
CA ARG A 233 10.94 -22.43 4.49
C ARG A 233 10.05 -21.43 5.25
N ALA A 234 8.99 -20.95 4.63
CA ALA A 234 8.03 -20.03 5.24
C ALA A 234 7.35 -20.67 6.47
N TYR A 235 6.84 -21.89 6.31
CA TYR A 235 6.07 -22.54 7.38
C TYR A 235 6.92 -23.08 8.52
N ILE A 236 8.17 -23.44 8.30
CA ILE A 236 9.13 -23.71 9.39
C ILE A 236 9.33 -22.43 10.21
N ARG A 237 9.62 -21.30 9.54
CA ARG A 237 9.82 -20.02 10.21
C ARG A 237 8.56 -19.55 10.94
N LYS A 238 7.39 -19.68 10.32
CA LYS A 238 6.11 -19.34 10.95
C LYS A 238 5.85 -20.18 12.19
N SER A 239 6.02 -21.50 12.09
CA SER A 239 5.79 -22.40 13.21
C SER A 239 6.74 -22.11 14.37
N TRP A 240 8.01 -21.87 14.09
CA TRP A 240 8.99 -21.47 15.11
C TRP A 240 8.59 -20.15 15.81
N ARG A 241 8.21 -19.12 15.05
CA ARG A 241 7.72 -17.86 15.64
C ARG A 241 6.50 -18.08 16.53
N LEU A 242 5.53 -18.84 16.07
CA LEU A 242 4.32 -19.15 16.83
C LEU A 242 4.65 -19.90 18.14
N LEU A 243 5.58 -20.86 18.11
CA LEU A 243 6.04 -21.59 19.29
C LEU A 243 6.86 -20.72 20.25
N ARG A 244 7.57 -19.71 19.76
CA ARG A 244 8.23 -18.73 20.60
C ARG A 244 7.19 -17.82 21.28
N ASP A 245 6.29 -17.26 20.51
CA ASP A 245 5.34 -16.24 20.95
C ASP A 245 4.23 -16.81 21.86
N ILE A 246 3.91 -18.12 21.76
CA ILE A 246 2.91 -18.73 22.65
C ILE A 246 3.37 -18.74 24.09
N ASN A 247 4.68 -18.84 24.34
CA ASN A 247 5.23 -18.84 25.71
C ASN A 247 4.99 -17.48 26.44
N GLU A 248 4.77 -16.40 25.69
CA GLU A 248 4.49 -15.06 26.21
C GLU A 248 3.01 -14.81 26.49
N MET A 249 2.15 -15.79 26.22
CA MET A 249 0.71 -15.65 26.41
C MET A 249 0.35 -15.47 27.88
N ARG A 250 -0.34 -14.38 28.23
CA ARG A 250 -0.68 -13.99 29.62
C ARG A 250 -1.54 -15.01 30.35
N SER A 251 -2.28 -15.86 29.65
CA SER A 251 -3.17 -16.86 30.25
C SER A 251 -2.48 -18.20 30.58
N LEU A 252 -1.19 -18.32 30.31
CA LEU A 252 -0.38 -19.49 30.73
C LEU A 252 0.10 -19.28 32.16
N ASN A 253 0.01 -20.35 32.96
CA ASN A 253 0.67 -20.43 34.26
C ASN A 253 2.14 -20.84 34.09
N GLU A 254 2.92 -20.83 35.19
CA GLU A 254 4.34 -21.12 35.16
C GLU A 254 4.65 -22.56 34.75
N ALA A 255 3.84 -23.51 35.20
CA ALA A 255 4.00 -24.92 34.83
C ALA A 255 3.79 -25.13 33.32
N GLU A 256 2.78 -24.49 32.74
CA GLU A 256 2.53 -24.54 31.29
C GLU A 256 3.69 -23.90 30.49
N ARG A 257 4.26 -22.79 30.94
CA ARG A 257 5.44 -22.17 30.32
C ARG A 257 6.65 -23.08 30.35
N THR A 258 6.92 -23.69 31.50
CA THR A 258 8.00 -24.65 31.67
C THR A 258 7.81 -25.86 30.78
N GLN A 259 6.58 -26.37 30.67
CA GLN A 259 6.24 -27.47 29.78
C GLN A 259 6.49 -27.13 28.32
N ILE A 260 6.04 -25.95 27.85
CA ILE A 260 6.29 -25.47 26.47
C ILE A 260 7.79 -25.39 26.20
N TYR A 261 8.55 -24.81 27.15
CA TYR A 261 10.00 -24.70 27.00
C TYR A 261 10.66 -26.08 26.89
N SER A 262 10.35 -26.99 27.79
CA SER A 262 10.90 -28.37 27.80
C SER A 262 10.52 -29.13 26.51
N LEU A 263 9.32 -28.95 26.00
CA LEU A 263 8.90 -29.56 24.72
C LEU A 263 9.70 -28.96 23.55
N ARG A 264 9.89 -27.64 23.53
CA ARG A 264 10.70 -27.00 22.48
C ARG A 264 12.15 -27.47 22.53
N GLU A 265 12.72 -27.60 23.72
CA GLU A 265 14.07 -28.15 23.91
C GLU A 265 14.16 -29.61 23.43
N LYS A 266 13.25 -30.47 23.88
CA LYS A 266 13.15 -31.89 23.48
C LYS A 266 13.15 -32.08 21.96
N TYR A 267 12.45 -31.24 21.22
CA TYR A 267 12.31 -31.35 19.78
C TYR A 267 13.31 -30.46 18.99
N GLY A 268 14.25 -29.75 19.66
CA GLY A 268 15.22 -28.88 19.01
C GLY A 268 14.58 -27.62 18.39
N LEU A 269 13.47 -27.10 18.97
CA LEU A 269 12.67 -25.98 18.44
C LEU A 269 12.95 -24.66 19.17
N LEU A 270 14.02 -24.57 19.96
CA LEU A 270 14.40 -23.34 20.66
C LEU A 270 14.94 -22.29 19.69
N HIS A 271 15.75 -22.69 18.74
CA HIS A 271 16.39 -21.83 17.75
C HIS A 271 15.85 -22.12 16.35
N HIS A 272 15.71 -21.08 15.53
CA HIS A 272 15.20 -21.22 14.15
C HIS A 272 16.09 -22.17 13.31
N GLU A 273 17.40 -22.07 13.49
CA GLU A 273 18.41 -22.79 12.73
C GLU A 273 18.35 -24.32 12.96
N THR A 274 17.83 -24.76 14.11
CA THR A 274 17.68 -26.18 14.46
C THR A 274 16.29 -26.73 14.15
N CYS A 275 15.33 -25.85 13.78
CA CYS A 275 13.98 -26.26 13.45
C CYS A 275 13.93 -27.02 12.13
N THR A 276 13.36 -28.22 12.17
CA THR A 276 13.14 -29.03 10.97
C THR A 276 11.65 -29.29 10.75
N LYS A 277 11.26 -29.51 9.49
CA LYS A 277 9.90 -29.92 9.12
C LYS A 277 9.46 -31.14 9.89
N LYS A 278 10.36 -32.15 10.03
CA LYS A 278 10.11 -33.40 10.75
C LYS A 278 9.78 -33.13 12.22
N ALA A 279 10.64 -32.40 12.94
CA ALA A 279 10.45 -32.11 14.36
C ALA A 279 9.13 -31.32 14.60
N LEU A 280 8.79 -30.34 13.76
CA LEU A 280 7.55 -29.57 13.86
C LEU A 280 6.29 -30.42 13.63
N THR A 281 6.34 -31.34 12.64
CA THR A 281 5.17 -32.18 12.33
C THR A 281 4.97 -33.29 13.35
N GLU A 282 6.03 -33.84 13.91
CA GLU A 282 5.99 -34.86 14.97
C GLU A 282 5.53 -34.29 16.32
N SER A 283 6.01 -33.07 16.67
CA SER A 283 5.67 -32.42 17.93
C SER A 283 4.26 -31.78 17.95
N TYR A 284 3.55 -31.73 16.83
CA TYR A 284 2.28 -31.05 16.71
C TYR A 284 1.27 -31.35 17.81
N LYS A 285 1.08 -32.64 18.12
CA LYS A 285 0.10 -33.09 19.13
C LYS A 285 0.43 -32.57 20.53
N ASP A 286 1.70 -32.45 20.86
CA ASP A 286 2.16 -31.99 22.18
C ASP A 286 1.90 -30.49 22.39
N PHE A 287 1.87 -29.72 21.30
CA PHE A 287 1.60 -28.28 21.35
C PHE A 287 0.15 -27.90 21.06
N ALA A 288 -0.64 -28.76 20.42
CA ALA A 288 -1.99 -28.44 19.92
C ALA A 288 -2.90 -27.84 21.01
N ALA A 289 -2.93 -28.44 22.20
CA ALA A 289 -3.79 -27.97 23.30
C ALA A 289 -3.49 -26.51 23.74
N PHE A 290 -2.23 -26.07 23.69
CA PHE A 290 -1.86 -24.70 24.04
C PHE A 290 -2.37 -23.71 22.97
N PHE A 291 -2.31 -24.07 21.69
CA PHE A 291 -2.84 -23.27 20.60
C PHE A 291 -4.37 -23.25 20.61
N ASP A 292 -5.03 -24.35 20.88
CA ASP A 292 -6.49 -24.41 21.05
C ASP A 292 -6.93 -23.50 22.20
N LYS A 293 -6.21 -23.49 23.33
CA LYS A 293 -6.44 -22.55 24.44
C LYS A 293 -6.27 -21.10 24.02
N LYS A 294 -5.29 -20.79 23.15
CA LYS A 294 -5.06 -19.45 22.59
C LYS A 294 -6.23 -19.00 21.71
N TYR A 295 -6.61 -19.83 20.75
CA TYR A 295 -7.57 -19.46 19.72
C TYR A 295 -9.03 -19.55 20.16
N SER A 296 -9.38 -20.39 21.15
CA SER A 296 -10.74 -20.47 21.73
C SER A 296 -11.18 -19.22 22.51
N ARG A 297 -10.24 -18.40 22.95
CA ARG A 297 -10.51 -17.19 23.76
C ARG A 297 -10.59 -15.91 22.94
N GLN A 298 -10.51 -15.97 21.63
CA GLN A 298 -10.50 -14.79 20.79
C GLN A 298 -11.87 -14.13 20.71
N LYS A 299 -11.87 -12.79 20.74
CA LYS A 299 -13.06 -11.98 20.47
C LYS A 299 -13.15 -11.70 18.98
N GLY A 300 -14.34 -11.86 18.42
CA GLY A 300 -14.58 -11.54 17.02
C GLY A 300 -14.33 -10.05 16.71
N ARG A 301 -13.57 -9.76 15.67
CA ARG A 301 -13.30 -8.42 15.14
C ARG A 301 -14.19 -8.15 13.93
N LEU A 302 -14.66 -6.92 13.76
CA LEU A 302 -15.47 -6.56 12.58
C LEU A 302 -14.69 -6.77 11.30
N ARG A 303 -15.41 -7.17 10.24
CA ARG A 303 -14.91 -7.31 8.89
C ARG A 303 -15.24 -6.08 8.07
N PHE A 304 -14.34 -5.70 7.18
CA PHE A 304 -14.54 -4.58 6.26
C PHE A 304 -14.14 -4.95 4.83
N VAL A 305 -14.74 -4.23 3.89
CA VAL A 305 -14.40 -4.22 2.47
C VAL A 305 -13.82 -2.85 2.13
N ASP A 306 -12.70 -2.81 1.44
CA ASP A 306 -12.07 -1.58 0.97
C ASP A 306 -11.87 -1.66 -0.56
N PHE A 307 -12.52 -0.78 -1.31
CA PHE A 307 -12.25 -0.56 -2.72
C PHE A 307 -11.06 0.39 -2.83
N ASN A 308 -9.86 -0.16 -2.73
CA ASN A 308 -8.62 0.55 -2.41
C ASN A 308 -8.24 1.66 -3.41
N GLN A 309 -8.60 1.53 -4.70
CA GLN A 309 -8.29 2.54 -5.73
C GLN A 309 -9.32 3.68 -5.79
N GLY A 310 -10.43 3.56 -5.05
CA GLY A 310 -11.50 4.54 -5.04
C GLY A 310 -12.50 4.37 -6.19
N VAL A 311 -13.56 5.16 -6.15
CA VAL A 311 -14.65 5.13 -7.12
C VAL A 311 -14.96 6.54 -7.65
N ASP A 312 -15.47 6.62 -8.87
CA ASP A 312 -15.82 7.88 -9.55
C ASP A 312 -17.10 8.49 -8.95
N ALA A 313 -16.98 9.66 -8.36
CA ALA A 313 -18.08 10.41 -7.75
C ALA A 313 -19.29 10.62 -8.68
N ARG A 314 -19.05 10.71 -9.99
CA ARG A 314 -20.09 10.94 -11.01
C ARG A 314 -21.01 9.73 -11.24
N LEU A 315 -20.63 8.56 -10.74
CA LEU A 315 -21.39 7.32 -10.89
C LEU A 315 -22.33 7.03 -9.72
N PHE A 316 -22.33 7.87 -8.68
CA PHE A 316 -23.18 7.70 -7.53
C PHE A 316 -24.65 8.01 -7.86
N ASN A 317 -25.52 7.06 -7.57
CA ASN A 317 -26.96 7.20 -7.58
C ASN A 317 -27.56 6.36 -6.44
N GLU A 318 -28.87 6.50 -6.21
CA GLU A 318 -29.57 5.83 -5.12
C GLU A 318 -29.41 4.31 -5.16
N GLU A 319 -29.58 3.70 -6.33
CA GLU A 319 -29.49 2.25 -6.53
C GLU A 319 -28.10 1.72 -6.18
N ARG A 320 -27.03 2.35 -6.70
CA ARG A 320 -25.65 1.91 -6.47
C ARG A 320 -25.23 2.05 -5.02
N VAL A 321 -25.63 3.14 -4.37
CA VAL A 321 -25.31 3.36 -2.95
C VAL A 321 -26.06 2.38 -2.06
N ALA A 322 -27.34 2.09 -2.38
CA ALA A 322 -28.12 1.07 -1.70
C ALA A 322 -27.51 -0.34 -1.83
N LEU A 323 -26.90 -0.67 -2.98
CA LEU A 323 -26.15 -1.91 -3.16
C LEU A 323 -24.88 -1.92 -2.28
N LEU A 324 -24.08 -0.86 -2.32
CA LEU A 324 -22.87 -0.76 -1.48
C LEU A 324 -23.18 -0.84 0.02
N ALA A 325 -24.35 -0.34 0.47
CA ALA A 325 -24.75 -0.39 1.87
C ALA A 325 -25.07 -1.83 2.36
N GLN A 326 -25.20 -2.80 1.45
CA GLN A 326 -25.40 -4.22 1.80
C GLN A 326 -24.11 -4.93 2.19
N ILE A 327 -22.95 -4.28 2.06
CA ILE A 327 -21.63 -4.79 2.42
C ILE A 327 -20.89 -3.80 3.34
N PRO A 328 -19.98 -4.26 4.20
CA PRO A 328 -19.33 -3.41 5.20
C PRO A 328 -18.16 -2.59 4.60
N VAL A 329 -18.45 -1.71 3.63
CA VAL A 329 -17.41 -0.87 3.00
C VAL A 329 -16.86 0.13 4.01
N ARG A 330 -15.54 0.13 4.19
CA ARG A 330 -14.84 1.05 5.09
C ARG A 330 -13.35 1.14 4.80
N PRO A 331 -12.81 2.34 4.49
CA PRO A 331 -13.57 3.55 4.17
C PRO A 331 -14.23 3.46 2.79
N LEU A 332 -15.28 4.25 2.55
CA LEU A 332 -15.77 4.48 1.20
C LEU A 332 -14.87 5.51 0.53
N ARG A 333 -14.07 5.06 -0.45
CA ARG A 333 -13.12 5.92 -1.15
C ARG A 333 -13.75 6.52 -2.38
N ILE A 334 -13.79 7.85 -2.47
CA ILE A 334 -14.42 8.59 -3.57
C ILE A 334 -13.40 9.53 -4.19
N ALA A 335 -13.16 9.44 -5.50
CA ALA A 335 -12.19 10.27 -6.20
C ALA A 335 -12.61 11.75 -6.21
N PHE A 336 -11.65 12.65 -5.90
CA PHE A 336 -11.82 14.11 -5.96
C PHE A 336 -10.57 14.78 -6.55
N ASP A 337 -10.24 14.40 -7.78
CA ASP A 337 -8.99 14.82 -8.45
C ASP A 337 -9.02 16.26 -8.99
N ASN A 338 -10.20 16.85 -9.20
CA ASN A 338 -10.34 18.18 -9.76
C ASN A 338 -11.55 18.92 -9.17
N VAL A 339 -11.44 20.24 -8.94
CA VAL A 339 -12.52 21.10 -8.44
C VAL A 339 -13.76 21.06 -9.32
N LYS A 340 -13.63 20.84 -10.63
CA LYS A 340 -14.75 20.70 -11.56
C LYS A 340 -15.70 19.55 -11.18
N THR A 341 -15.23 18.58 -10.42
CA THR A 341 -16.03 17.44 -9.95
C THR A 341 -16.66 17.65 -8.57
N GLU A 342 -16.46 18.81 -7.93
CA GLU A 342 -16.92 19.11 -6.57
C GLU A 342 -18.41 18.85 -6.36
N LYS A 343 -19.25 19.32 -7.28
CA LYS A 343 -20.72 19.10 -7.19
C LYS A 343 -21.08 17.60 -7.15
N ALA A 344 -20.43 16.80 -8.00
CA ALA A 344 -20.67 15.36 -8.05
C ALA A 344 -20.11 14.69 -6.79
N TYR A 345 -18.95 15.11 -6.31
CA TYR A 345 -18.31 14.63 -5.10
C TYR A 345 -19.17 14.91 -3.86
N THR A 346 -19.60 16.16 -3.66
CA THR A 346 -20.46 16.56 -2.54
C THR A 346 -21.76 15.77 -2.55
N LYS A 347 -22.41 15.65 -3.72
CA LYS A 347 -23.63 14.84 -3.88
C LYS A 347 -23.38 13.38 -3.47
N ALA A 348 -22.26 12.78 -3.89
CA ALA A 348 -21.91 11.40 -3.55
C ALA A 348 -21.73 11.21 -2.04
N ILE A 349 -21.06 12.14 -1.35
CA ILE A 349 -20.90 12.11 0.11
C ILE A 349 -22.27 12.23 0.82
N HIS A 350 -23.12 13.19 0.45
CA HIS A 350 -24.46 13.35 1.05
C HIS A 350 -25.30 12.09 0.89
N LEU A 351 -25.36 11.57 -0.34
CA LEU A 351 -26.12 10.38 -0.66
C LEU A 351 -25.64 9.17 0.15
N SER A 352 -24.33 8.96 0.18
CA SER A 352 -23.75 7.85 0.94
C SER A 352 -23.97 7.99 2.45
N THR A 353 -23.89 9.21 2.99
CA THR A 353 -24.19 9.49 4.39
C THR A 353 -25.65 9.17 4.73
N GLY A 354 -26.60 9.48 3.82
CA GLY A 354 -28.01 9.10 3.93
C GLY A 354 -28.22 7.60 4.03
N HIS A 355 -27.34 6.78 3.42
CA HIS A 355 -27.33 5.32 3.51
C HIS A 355 -26.48 4.78 4.69
N GLY A 356 -26.03 5.63 5.60
CA GLY A 356 -25.36 5.24 6.84
C GLY A 356 -23.83 5.15 6.78
N PHE A 357 -23.19 5.51 5.67
CA PHE A 357 -21.74 5.60 5.60
C PHE A 357 -21.22 6.74 6.48
N LYS A 358 -20.16 6.49 7.24
CA LYS A 358 -19.56 7.45 8.18
C LYS A 358 -18.06 7.67 7.95
N ASP A 359 -17.40 6.71 7.35
CA ASP A 359 -15.95 6.70 7.12
C ASP A 359 -15.67 6.80 5.63
N PHE A 360 -15.12 7.92 5.20
CA PHE A 360 -14.77 8.20 3.81
C PHE A 360 -13.27 8.48 3.67
N SER A 361 -12.76 8.32 2.47
CA SER A 361 -11.44 8.82 2.13
C SER A 361 -11.37 9.22 0.65
N ASN A 362 -10.35 10.01 0.29
CA ASN A 362 -10.08 10.35 -1.09
C ASN A 362 -8.59 10.52 -1.34
N TYR A 363 -8.23 10.43 -2.61
CA TYR A 363 -6.96 10.90 -3.13
C TYR A 363 -7.17 12.26 -3.78
N LEU A 364 -6.32 13.22 -3.47
CA LEU A 364 -6.35 14.58 -4.01
C LEU A 364 -5.10 14.80 -4.85
N LEU A 365 -5.23 14.68 -6.16
CA LEU A 365 -4.12 14.90 -7.08
C LEU A 365 -3.77 16.41 -7.10
N TYR A 366 -2.48 16.75 -6.98
CA TYR A 366 -1.98 18.10 -7.13
C TYR A 366 -0.71 18.11 -7.96
N ASN A 367 -0.29 19.28 -8.43
CA ASN A 367 0.87 19.43 -9.31
C ASN A 367 0.63 18.90 -10.75
N PHE A 368 -0.63 18.85 -11.21
CA PHE A 368 -1.00 18.48 -12.59
C PHE A 368 -1.33 19.74 -13.40
N ASP A 369 -2.58 19.99 -13.71
CA ASP A 369 -3.09 21.21 -14.36
C ASP A 369 -3.93 22.06 -13.39
N ASP A 370 -3.94 21.69 -12.14
CA ASP A 370 -4.60 22.40 -11.04
C ASP A 370 -3.71 23.54 -10.51
N LYS A 371 -4.36 24.53 -9.92
CA LYS A 371 -3.68 25.60 -9.19
C LYS A 371 -3.51 25.22 -7.72
N PRO A 372 -2.53 25.82 -7.01
CA PRO A 372 -2.38 25.59 -5.57
C PRO A 372 -3.67 25.83 -4.77
N GLU A 373 -4.42 26.87 -5.13
CA GLU A 373 -5.70 27.22 -4.52
C GLU A 373 -6.75 26.10 -4.69
N ASP A 374 -6.73 25.38 -5.81
CA ASP A 374 -7.66 24.28 -6.08
C ASP A 374 -7.43 23.11 -5.09
N LEU A 375 -6.19 22.89 -4.65
CA LEU A 375 -5.89 21.92 -3.59
C LEU A 375 -6.51 22.38 -2.26
N TYR A 376 -6.32 23.66 -1.90
CA TYR A 376 -6.91 24.23 -0.68
C TYR A 376 -8.43 24.07 -0.67
N HIS A 377 -9.10 24.43 -1.77
CA HIS A 377 -10.56 24.36 -1.89
C HIS A 377 -11.07 22.92 -1.71
N ARG A 378 -10.41 21.94 -2.33
CA ARG A 378 -10.79 20.52 -2.18
C ARG A 378 -10.59 20.01 -0.76
N LEU A 379 -9.50 20.42 -0.09
CA LEU A 379 -9.25 20.09 1.30
C LEU A 379 -10.28 20.73 2.22
N ARG A 380 -10.59 22.02 2.00
CA ARG A 380 -11.59 22.76 2.78
C ARG A 380 -12.98 22.15 2.63
N ALA A 381 -13.40 21.82 1.41
CA ALA A 381 -14.68 21.16 1.16
C ALA A 381 -14.82 19.84 1.96
N ASN A 382 -13.74 19.05 2.06
CA ASN A 382 -13.76 17.82 2.88
C ASN A 382 -13.95 18.12 4.38
N VAL A 383 -13.30 19.16 4.89
CA VAL A 383 -13.44 19.55 6.31
C VAL A 383 -14.85 20.06 6.59
N ASP A 384 -15.40 20.89 5.69
CA ASP A 384 -16.75 21.42 5.83
C ASP A 384 -17.81 20.30 5.79
N LEU A 385 -17.68 19.32 4.88
CA LEU A 385 -18.55 18.15 4.81
C LEU A 385 -18.43 17.27 6.08
N CYS A 386 -17.24 17.16 6.67
CA CYS A 386 -17.08 16.45 7.94
C CYS A 386 -17.89 17.08 9.06
N GLU A 387 -17.89 18.39 9.16
CA GLU A 387 -18.62 19.13 10.20
C GLU A 387 -20.14 19.11 9.92
N GLU A 388 -20.54 19.39 8.66
CA GLU A 388 -21.95 19.42 8.25
C GLU A 388 -22.66 18.08 8.48
N LEU A 389 -22.03 16.97 8.06
CA LEU A 389 -22.66 15.65 8.06
C LEU A 389 -22.26 14.78 9.26
N ASN A 390 -21.41 15.28 10.15
CA ASN A 390 -20.84 14.51 11.26
C ASN A 390 -20.22 13.16 10.82
N VAL A 391 -19.41 13.21 9.77
CA VAL A 391 -18.69 12.07 9.18
C VAL A 391 -17.17 12.26 9.28
N SER A 392 -16.41 11.24 8.94
CA SER A 392 -14.95 11.30 8.81
C SER A 392 -14.56 11.17 7.35
N ILE A 393 -13.86 12.15 6.81
CA ILE A 393 -13.27 12.09 5.47
C ILE A 393 -11.76 12.25 5.63
N TYR A 394 -11.01 11.21 5.27
CA TYR A 394 -9.55 11.26 5.31
C TYR A 394 -8.99 11.50 3.92
N SER A 395 -8.28 12.61 3.75
CA SER A 395 -7.72 13.04 2.47
C SER A 395 -6.25 12.69 2.34
N PHE A 396 -5.86 12.18 1.16
CA PHE A 396 -4.49 11.88 0.81
C PHE A 396 -4.04 12.76 -0.37
N PRO A 397 -3.39 13.91 -0.13
CA PRO A 397 -2.80 14.69 -1.20
C PRO A 397 -1.66 13.90 -1.87
N MET A 398 -1.74 13.76 -3.19
CA MET A 398 -0.79 13.02 -4.01
C MET A 398 -0.18 13.93 -5.06
N LYS A 399 1.15 14.09 -5.02
CA LYS A 399 1.88 14.83 -6.06
C LYS A 399 1.82 14.06 -7.37
N TYR A 400 1.37 14.71 -8.43
CA TYR A 400 1.43 14.17 -9.79
C TYR A 400 2.87 14.09 -10.28
N HIS A 401 3.18 13.00 -10.98
CA HIS A 401 4.36 12.83 -11.80
C HIS A 401 3.93 12.37 -13.19
N PRO A 402 4.50 12.93 -14.26
CA PRO A 402 4.23 12.46 -15.61
C PRO A 402 4.57 10.99 -15.78
N ILE A 403 3.70 10.25 -16.44
CA ILE A 403 3.93 8.83 -16.77
C ILE A 403 4.43 8.63 -18.20
N ARG A 404 4.31 9.67 -19.00
CA ARG A 404 4.76 9.73 -20.41
C ARG A 404 5.41 11.08 -20.66
N ASN A 405 6.11 11.22 -21.78
CA ASN A 405 6.87 12.38 -22.23
C ASN A 405 8.30 12.47 -21.65
N GLU A 406 9.01 13.50 -22.01
CA GLU A 406 10.39 13.80 -21.62
C GLU A 406 10.59 13.98 -20.09
N HIS A 407 9.50 14.30 -19.36
CA HIS A 407 9.54 14.48 -17.92
C HIS A 407 9.15 13.22 -17.12
N SER A 408 8.92 12.09 -17.78
CA SER A 408 8.44 10.87 -17.11
C SER A 408 9.43 10.30 -16.10
N HIS A 409 10.74 10.55 -16.27
CA HIS A 409 11.79 10.15 -15.34
C HIS A 409 12.14 11.25 -14.32
N ASP A 410 11.54 12.43 -14.45
CA ASP A 410 11.83 13.55 -13.55
C ASP A 410 11.03 13.45 -12.25
N ARG A 411 11.71 13.03 -11.18
CA ARG A 411 11.14 12.99 -9.84
C ARG A 411 10.77 14.37 -9.31
N ASP A 412 11.46 15.41 -9.77
CA ASP A 412 11.29 16.79 -9.32
C ASP A 412 10.34 17.58 -10.23
N TYR A 413 9.62 16.90 -11.13
CA TYR A 413 8.66 17.54 -12.03
C TYR A 413 7.73 18.52 -11.31
N ILE A 414 7.56 19.66 -11.95
CA ILE A 414 6.73 20.79 -11.48
C ILE A 414 5.68 21.07 -12.55
N GLY A 415 4.41 21.04 -12.16
CA GLY A 415 3.26 21.35 -13.02
C GLY A 415 3.17 22.83 -13.37
N THR A 416 2.40 23.15 -14.42
CA THR A 416 2.32 24.49 -15.05
C THR A 416 2.01 25.62 -14.07
N HIS A 417 1.17 25.37 -13.06
CA HIS A 417 0.74 26.38 -12.08
C HIS A 417 1.46 26.27 -10.73
N TRP A 418 2.44 25.38 -10.65
CA TRP A 418 3.20 25.10 -9.44
C TRP A 418 4.63 25.60 -9.56
N ASN A 419 5.30 25.74 -8.44
CA ASN A 419 6.74 25.94 -8.36
C ASN A 419 7.33 25.07 -7.26
N ARG A 420 8.65 24.98 -7.22
CA ARG A 420 9.37 24.13 -6.24
C ARG A 420 9.07 24.54 -4.80
N LYS A 421 8.93 25.84 -4.55
CA LYS A 421 8.64 26.39 -3.22
C LYS A 421 7.27 25.92 -2.72
N TYR A 422 6.24 26.05 -3.56
CA TYR A 422 4.87 25.64 -3.23
C TYR A 422 4.79 24.14 -2.92
N ILE A 423 5.41 23.31 -3.76
CA ILE A 423 5.44 21.85 -3.54
C ILE A 423 6.10 21.50 -2.23
N ARG A 424 7.26 22.11 -1.93
CA ARG A 424 7.98 21.88 -0.68
C ARG A 424 7.19 22.37 0.53
N ALA A 425 6.51 23.51 0.43
CA ALA A 425 5.65 24.02 1.49
C ALA A 425 4.49 23.07 1.78
N VAL A 426 3.79 22.57 0.76
CA VAL A 426 2.74 21.55 0.93
C VAL A 426 3.31 20.31 1.63
N GLN A 427 4.45 19.80 1.17
CA GLN A 427 5.10 18.65 1.80
C GLN A 427 5.51 18.91 3.26
N ALA A 428 6.02 20.11 3.56
CA ALA A 428 6.36 20.51 4.94
C ALA A 428 5.11 20.55 5.83
N ILE A 429 4.00 21.10 5.36
CA ILE A 429 2.73 21.10 6.11
C ILE A 429 2.24 19.65 6.33
N LEU A 430 2.28 18.81 5.30
CA LEU A 430 1.87 17.40 5.41
C LEU A 430 2.77 16.63 6.39
N ASN A 431 4.09 16.87 6.39
CA ASN A 431 5.02 16.25 7.34
C ASN A 431 4.73 16.72 8.78
N ALA A 432 4.52 18.03 8.99
CA ALA A 432 4.21 18.59 10.31
C ALA A 432 2.88 18.05 10.88
N THR A 433 1.89 17.85 10.02
CA THR A 433 0.56 17.31 10.38
C THR A 433 0.52 15.78 10.34
N LYS A 434 1.63 15.10 9.95
CA LYS A 434 1.70 13.66 9.69
C LYS A 434 0.64 13.19 8.69
N GLY A 435 0.36 14.01 7.69
CA GLY A 435 -0.64 13.75 6.66
C GLY A 435 -2.10 13.74 7.17
N LYS A 436 -2.34 14.18 8.39
CA LYS A 436 -3.70 14.22 8.95
C LYS A 436 -4.48 15.40 8.38
N ILE A 437 -5.34 15.09 7.44
CA ILE A 437 -6.31 16.02 6.86
C ILE A 437 -7.66 15.33 6.97
N GLY A 438 -8.51 15.83 7.86
CA GLY A 438 -9.80 15.25 8.13
C GLY A 438 -10.61 16.20 9.02
N ARG A 439 -11.46 15.65 9.87
CA ARG A 439 -12.33 16.41 10.76
C ARG A 439 -11.56 17.38 11.67
N GLY A 440 -12.09 18.59 11.81
CA GLY A 440 -11.60 19.62 12.71
C GLY A 440 -11.18 20.92 11.98
N VAL A 441 -12.13 21.86 11.84
CA VAL A 441 -11.91 23.18 11.22
C VAL A 441 -10.71 23.90 11.86
N SER A 442 -10.67 23.97 13.19
CA SER A 442 -9.56 24.65 13.88
C SER A 442 -8.19 24.05 13.61
N PHE A 443 -8.10 22.73 13.47
CA PHE A 443 -6.83 22.07 13.10
C PHE A 443 -6.45 22.39 11.66
N PHE A 444 -7.41 22.28 10.75
CA PHE A 444 -7.21 22.60 9.34
C PHE A 444 -6.76 24.05 9.15
N GLU A 445 -7.45 25.02 9.74
CA GLU A 445 -7.12 26.43 9.65
C GLU A 445 -5.72 26.74 10.21
N LYS A 446 -5.31 26.08 11.27
CA LYS A 446 -3.94 26.20 11.77
C LYS A 446 -2.91 25.61 10.81
N ALA A 447 -3.22 24.51 10.12
CA ALA A 447 -2.30 23.86 9.22
C ALA A 447 -2.21 24.53 7.86
N PHE A 448 -3.36 24.84 7.25
CA PHE A 448 -3.47 25.30 5.85
C PHE A 448 -3.93 26.75 5.69
N GLY A 449 -4.21 27.48 6.78
CA GLY A 449 -4.78 28.83 6.74
C GLY A 449 -6.30 28.82 6.76
N LYS A 450 -6.89 29.95 7.13
CA LYS A 450 -8.36 30.14 7.25
C LYS A 450 -9.04 30.33 5.90
N ASN A 451 -8.31 30.87 4.94
CA ASN A 451 -8.75 31.18 3.58
C ASN A 451 -7.59 30.98 2.59
N THR A 452 -7.88 31.18 1.32
CA THR A 452 -6.93 31.01 0.23
C THR A 452 -5.73 31.96 0.35
N GLU A 453 -5.94 33.18 0.81
CA GLU A 453 -4.87 34.17 0.98
C GLU A 453 -3.85 33.73 2.04
N GLU A 454 -4.33 33.28 3.20
CA GLU A 454 -3.46 32.73 4.24
C GLU A 454 -2.75 31.47 3.76
N TYR A 455 -3.43 30.61 3.00
CA TYR A 455 -2.81 29.43 2.40
C TYR A 455 -1.67 29.79 1.45
N MET A 456 -1.91 30.71 0.53
CA MET A 456 -0.87 31.17 -0.41
C MET A 456 0.30 31.84 0.31
N GLU A 457 0.06 32.56 1.42
CA GLU A 457 1.12 33.07 2.29
C GLU A 457 1.97 31.93 2.87
N LEU A 458 1.35 30.83 3.31
CA LEU A 458 2.08 29.66 3.83
C LEU A 458 2.94 29.01 2.74
N LEU A 459 2.50 28.99 1.49
CA LEU A 459 3.27 28.38 0.39
C LEU A 459 4.58 29.11 0.09
N ILE A 460 4.67 30.41 0.40
CA ILE A 460 5.92 31.18 0.26
C ILE A 460 6.73 31.31 1.56
N MET A 461 6.19 30.79 2.68
CA MET A 461 6.86 30.82 3.97
C MET A 461 8.10 29.90 3.99
N PRO A 462 9.17 30.24 4.73
CA PRO A 462 10.31 29.34 4.91
C PRO A 462 9.89 27.98 5.51
N GLU A 463 10.41 26.88 4.97
CA GLU A 463 10.06 25.52 5.44
C GLU A 463 10.25 25.34 6.95
N THR A 464 11.33 25.90 7.51
CA THR A 464 11.59 25.83 8.93
C THR A 464 10.46 26.44 9.75
N PHE A 465 9.86 27.55 9.25
CA PHE A 465 8.72 28.18 9.91
C PHE A 465 7.46 27.31 9.82
N LEU A 466 7.26 26.60 8.71
CA LEU A 466 6.16 25.66 8.57
C LEU A 466 6.29 24.44 9.50
N LEU A 467 7.49 23.87 9.59
CA LEU A 467 7.75 22.68 10.41
C LEU A 467 7.66 22.95 11.91
N PHE A 468 8.14 24.13 12.34
CA PHE A 468 8.16 24.56 13.74
C PHE A 468 7.23 25.75 13.99
N ARG A 469 6.09 25.77 13.33
CA ARG A 469 5.19 26.91 13.21
C ARG A 469 4.81 27.54 14.55
N LEU A 470 4.32 26.73 15.49
CA LEU A 470 3.90 27.23 16.81
C LEU A 470 5.04 27.91 17.57
N PHE A 471 6.26 27.41 17.44
CA PHE A 471 7.45 27.98 18.06
C PHE A 471 7.78 29.36 17.48
N PHE A 472 7.83 29.47 16.14
CA PHE A 472 8.15 30.74 15.49
C PHE A 472 7.02 31.78 15.63
N GLU A 473 5.75 31.35 15.68
CA GLU A 473 4.62 32.21 15.99
C GLU A 473 4.70 32.75 17.41
N HIS A 474 4.97 31.89 18.40
CA HIS A 474 5.09 32.27 19.81
C HIS A 474 6.25 33.26 20.05
N LEU A 475 7.36 33.09 19.37
CA LEU A 475 8.53 34.00 19.47
C LEU A 475 8.37 35.28 18.61
N GLY A 476 7.30 35.43 17.89
CA GLY A 476 7.03 36.61 17.04
C GLY A 476 7.83 36.66 15.73
N TYR A 477 8.62 35.63 15.39
CA TYR A 477 9.39 35.60 14.13
C TYR A 477 8.49 35.50 12.91
N THR A 478 7.41 34.75 12.97
CA THR A 478 6.43 34.65 11.88
C THR A 478 5.82 36.03 11.57
N GLN A 479 5.51 36.84 12.60
CA GLN A 479 4.98 38.17 12.40
C GLN A 479 6.03 39.12 11.77
N LYS A 480 7.29 39.06 12.22
CA LYS A 480 8.40 39.82 11.63
C LYS A 480 8.59 39.45 10.15
N TRP A 481 8.50 38.20 9.81
CA TRP A 481 8.56 37.72 8.42
C TRP A 481 7.37 38.30 7.59
N ARG A 482 6.15 38.21 8.09
CA ARG A 482 4.97 38.80 7.44
C ARG A 482 5.15 40.30 7.18
N ASP A 483 5.63 41.02 8.17
CA ASP A 483 5.84 42.47 8.04
C ASP A 483 6.95 42.81 7.01
N ALA A 484 7.96 41.98 6.89
CA ALA A 484 8.97 42.09 5.85
C ALA A 484 8.39 41.81 4.45
N MET A 485 7.61 40.70 4.31
CA MET A 485 6.97 40.30 3.05
C MET A 485 5.97 41.33 2.53
N ARG A 486 5.27 42.03 3.41
CA ARG A 486 4.33 43.14 3.01
C ARG A 486 5.04 44.36 2.40
N LYS A 487 6.32 44.53 2.68
CA LYS A 487 7.14 45.67 2.15
C LYS A 487 7.70 45.34 0.76
N LEU A 488 7.68 44.09 0.33
CA LEU A 488 8.17 43.69 -0.99
C LEU A 488 7.14 44.03 -2.07
N SER A 489 7.64 44.46 -3.22
CA SER A 489 6.84 44.58 -4.45
C SER A 489 6.43 43.18 -4.96
N ASP A 490 5.44 43.18 -5.88
CA ASP A 490 5.00 41.91 -6.49
C ASP A 490 6.08 41.30 -7.39
N GLU A 491 7.01 42.09 -7.91
CA GLU A 491 8.16 41.62 -8.67
C GLU A 491 9.17 40.92 -7.76
N GLU A 492 9.54 41.52 -6.63
CA GLU A 492 10.43 40.93 -5.63
C GLU A 492 9.84 39.64 -5.02
N LYS A 493 8.52 39.56 -4.80
CA LYS A 493 7.85 38.35 -4.33
C LYS A 493 7.89 37.19 -5.33
N LYS A 494 7.96 37.48 -6.63
CA LYS A 494 8.07 36.46 -7.67
C LYS A 494 9.49 35.83 -7.76
N GLU A 495 10.50 36.53 -7.30
CA GLU A 495 11.88 36.05 -7.28
C GLU A 495 12.19 35.15 -6.07
N LEU A 496 11.32 35.16 -5.06
CA LEU A 496 11.41 34.29 -3.86
C LEU A 496 10.84 32.90 -4.09
#